data_cadfd299a369e8076f3f43c8ded2b9e7
#
_entry.id   cadfd299a369e8076f3f43c8ded2b9e7
#
_cell.length_a   1.000
_cell.length_b   1.000
_cell.length_c   1.000
_cell.angle_alpha   90.00
_cell.angle_beta   90.00
_cell.angle_gamma   90.00
#
_symmetry.space_group_name_H-M   'P 1'
#
loop_
_entity.id
_entity.type
_entity.pdbx_description
1 polymer ?
#
loop_
_entity_poly.entity_id
_entity_poly.type
_entity_poly.pdbx_seq_one_letter_code
_entity_poly.pdbx_strand_id
1 'polypeptide(L)'
;MKHHLSLRRGLLALSLGLAILPALADDDCEAPLERWQSREAVRQMAARQGWQIQRLKIDDGCYELRGTDTQGRSFKAKIDPETLKVLKMKQSDRQRARERDPDD
;
A
#
# COMPACT_ATOMS: atom_id res chain seq x y z
N MET A 1 36.20 15.05 36.73
CA MET A 1 35.86 14.89 36.37
C MET A 1 35.74 14.72 35.64
N LYS A 2 35.56 14.77 35.34
CA LYS A 2 35.28 14.62 34.73
C LYS A 2 34.76 14.21 34.08
N HIS A 3 34.39 14.11 33.79
CA HIS A 3 33.78 13.66 33.20
C HIS A 3 32.93 13.77 32.74
N HIS A 4 32.41 13.59 32.81
CA HIS A 4 31.39 13.69 32.64
C HIS A 4 31.04 14.23 31.59
N LEU A 5 31.12 14.84 31.38
CA LEU A 5 30.85 15.49 30.39
C LEU A 5 30.64 14.62 29.35
N SER A 6 31.11 13.88 29.26
CA SER A 6 31.04 13.09 28.23
C SER A 6 29.73 12.72 27.92
N LEU A 7 29.05 12.41 28.61
CA LEU A 7 27.79 12.06 28.36
C LEU A 7 27.03 12.83 27.49
N ARG A 8 27.01 13.86 27.64
CA ARG A 8 26.18 14.61 26.91
C ARG A 8 26.30 14.36 25.56
N ARG A 9 27.31 14.15 25.12
CA ARG A 9 27.42 14.00 23.81
C ARG A 9 26.59 13.01 23.32
N GLY A 10 26.48 12.08 23.81
CA GLY A 10 25.75 11.06 23.25
C GLY A 10 24.43 11.39 22.85
N LEU A 11 23.82 11.93 23.61
CA LEU A 11 22.49 12.16 23.27
C LEU A 11 22.22 12.70 22.03
N LEU A 12 22.78 13.58 21.69
CA LEU A 12 22.39 14.15 20.53
C LEU A 12 22.21 13.25 19.49
N ALA A 13 22.90 12.40 19.39
CA ALA A 13 22.81 11.53 18.33
C ALA A 13 21.48 11.16 18.03
N LEU A 14 20.92 10.68 18.81
CA LEU A 14 19.64 10.25 18.54
C LEU A 14 18.77 11.05 17.88
N SER A 15 18.74 12.02 18.16
CA SER A 15 17.77 12.81 17.56
C SER A 15 17.59 12.50 16.19
N LEU A 16 18.49 12.50 15.51
CA LEU A 16 18.26 12.27 14.20
C LEU A 16 17.51 11.22 13.79
N GLY A 17 17.70 10.30 14.18
CA GLY A 17 17.00 9.27 13.62
C GLY A 17 15.69 9.47 13.17
N LEU A 18 15.08 9.88 13.79
CA LEU A 18 13.82 10.03 13.43
C LEU A 18 13.42 10.50 12.27
N ALA A 19 13.84 11.24 11.97
CA ALA A 19 13.40 11.85 10.83
C ALA A 19 12.82 10.92 9.93
N ILE A 20 13.13 10.14 9.76
CA ILE A 20 12.63 9.27 8.89
C ILE A 20 11.34 9.16 8.58
N LEU A 21 10.73 8.90 8.90
CA LEU A 21 9.49 8.68 8.62
C LEU A 21 8.81 8.83 7.53
N PRO A 22 8.96 9.26 6.95
CA PRO A 22 8.43 9.54 5.77
C PRO A 22 7.58 8.56 5.23
N ALA A 23 7.75 7.63 5.39
CA ALA A 23 6.96 6.71 4.89
C ALA A 23 5.66 6.97 4.59
N LEU A 24 5.14 7.69 4.99
CA LEU A 24 3.90 7.94 4.75
C LEU A 24 3.37 8.00 3.49
N ALA A 25 3.53 8.59 2.79
CA ALA A 25 2.94 8.76 1.58
C ALA A 25 2.79 7.61 0.80
N ASP A 26 2.74 6.67 1.25
CA ASP A 26 2.56 5.59 0.51
C ASP A 26 1.40 5.33 -0.29
N ASP A 27 0.37 5.87 -0.12
CA ASP A 27 -0.76 5.57 -0.92
C ASP A 27 -0.64 6.07 -2.32
N ASP A 28 0.23 6.95 -2.58
CA ASP A 28 0.31 7.51 -3.91
C ASP A 28 1.42 6.92 -4.71
N CYS A 29 1.21 6.80 -5.99
CA CYS A 29 2.23 6.28 -6.86
C CYS A 29 2.75 7.40 -7.72
N GLU A 30 4.01 7.39 -7.99
CA GLU A 30 4.57 8.42 -8.80
C GLU A 30 5.31 7.96 -10.02
N ALA A 31 5.10 6.80 -10.47
CA ALA A 31 5.79 6.32 -11.64
C ALA A 31 5.36 7.10 -12.85
N PRO A 32 6.29 7.48 -13.70
CA PRO A 32 5.94 8.22 -14.91
C PRO A 32 5.21 7.30 -15.83
N LEU A 33 4.26 7.82 -16.53
CA LEU A 33 3.45 7.03 -17.41
C LEU A 33 4.19 6.14 -18.36
N GLU A 34 5.29 6.57 -18.87
CA GLU A 34 5.98 5.76 -19.80
C GLU A 34 6.58 4.51 -19.16
N ARG A 35 6.56 4.40 -17.87
CA ARG A 35 7.05 3.21 -17.24
C ARG A 35 5.95 2.33 -16.71
N TRP A 36 4.73 2.72 -16.97
CA TRP A 36 3.63 1.94 -16.47
C TRP A 36 3.50 0.64 -17.23
N GLN A 37 3.18 -0.40 -16.53
CA GLN A 37 2.90 -1.65 -17.17
C GLN A 37 1.44 -1.64 -17.55
N SER A 38 1.05 -2.48 -18.47
CA SER A 38 -0.29 -2.44 -19.01
C SER A 38 -1.31 -3.06 -18.06
N ARG A 39 -2.56 -2.81 -18.36
CA ARG A 39 -3.60 -3.39 -17.56
C ARG A 39 -3.54 -4.89 -17.70
N GLU A 40 -3.11 -5.36 -18.85
CA GLU A 40 -3.03 -6.78 -19.05
C GLU A 40 -1.97 -7.38 -18.12
N ALA A 41 -0.88 -6.66 -17.88
CA ALA A 41 0.14 -7.15 -16.98
C ALA A 41 -0.42 -7.26 -15.57
N VAL A 42 -1.30 -6.32 -15.20
CA VAL A 42 -1.92 -6.38 -13.90
C VAL A 42 -2.82 -7.59 -13.82
N ARG A 43 -3.55 -7.87 -14.89
CA ARG A 43 -4.46 -8.99 -14.88
C ARG A 43 -3.70 -10.29 -14.76
N GLN A 44 -2.54 -10.37 -15.40
CA GLN A 44 -1.76 -11.57 -15.30
C GLN A 44 -1.17 -11.73 -13.90
N MET A 45 -0.77 -10.63 -13.31
CA MET A 45 -0.23 -10.72 -11.97
C MET A 45 -1.35 -11.19 -11.02
N ALA A 46 -2.55 -10.67 -11.20
CA ALA A 46 -3.66 -11.06 -10.34
C ALA A 46 -3.99 -12.53 -10.53
N ALA A 47 -3.91 -12.99 -11.76
CA ALA A 47 -4.22 -14.39 -12.01
C ALA A 47 -3.20 -15.30 -11.31
N ARG A 48 -1.95 -14.88 -11.28
CA ARG A 48 -0.95 -15.67 -10.61
C ARG A 48 -1.18 -15.72 -9.11
N GLN A 49 -1.84 -14.69 -8.57
CA GLN A 49 -2.14 -14.68 -7.17
C GLN A 49 -3.43 -15.46 -6.89
N GLY A 50 -4.13 -15.85 -7.89
CA GLY A 50 -5.39 -16.53 -7.70
C GLY A 50 -6.54 -15.57 -7.48
N TRP A 51 -6.37 -14.32 -7.83
CA TRP A 51 -7.40 -13.32 -7.61
C TRP A 51 -8.32 -13.23 -8.82
N GLN A 52 -9.57 -12.89 -8.57
CA GLN A 52 -10.50 -12.64 -9.64
C GLN A 52 -10.79 -11.18 -9.63
N ILE A 53 -10.47 -10.50 -10.71
CA ILE A 53 -10.66 -9.06 -10.78
C ILE A 53 -12.06 -8.69 -11.12
N GLN A 54 -12.64 -7.79 -10.37
CA GLN A 54 -13.94 -7.29 -10.67
C GLN A 54 -13.84 -5.87 -11.20
N ARG A 55 -12.81 -5.16 -10.88
CA ARG A 55 -12.66 -3.83 -11.37
C ARG A 55 -11.21 -3.39 -11.31
N LEU A 56 -10.75 -2.73 -12.33
CA LEU A 56 -9.38 -2.25 -12.37
C LEU A 56 -9.41 -0.82 -12.87
N LYS A 57 -8.95 0.11 -12.08
CA LYS A 57 -8.97 1.48 -12.49
C LYS A 57 -7.72 2.19 -12.02
N ILE A 58 -7.56 3.43 -12.37
CA ILE A 58 -6.41 4.20 -11.96
C ILE A 58 -6.88 5.20 -10.91
N ASP A 59 -6.14 5.29 -9.83
CA ASP A 59 -6.52 6.18 -8.77
C ASP A 59 -5.26 6.72 -8.11
N ASP A 60 -5.10 8.02 -8.07
CA ASP A 60 -3.96 8.66 -7.47
C ASP A 60 -2.63 8.14 -8.01
N GLY A 61 -2.56 7.93 -9.30
CA GLY A 61 -1.32 7.50 -9.91
C GLY A 61 -1.02 6.04 -9.74
N CYS A 62 -1.93 5.28 -9.17
CA CYS A 62 -1.72 3.86 -8.98
C CYS A 62 -2.79 3.10 -9.70
N TYR A 63 -2.59 1.82 -9.89
CA TYR A 63 -3.69 0.98 -10.34
C TYR A 63 -4.45 0.60 -9.07
N GLU A 64 -5.74 0.61 -9.15
CA GLU A 64 -6.53 0.17 -8.03
C GLU A 64 -7.34 -1.03 -8.49
N LEU A 65 -7.21 -2.12 -7.80
CA LEU A 65 -7.83 -3.36 -8.20
C LEU A 65 -8.84 -3.79 -7.17
N ARG A 66 -10.02 -4.17 -7.61
CA ARG A 66 -10.99 -4.74 -6.70
C ARG A 66 -11.31 -6.11 -7.19
N GLY A 67 -11.42 -7.03 -6.31
CA GLY A 67 -11.70 -8.39 -6.71
C GLY A 67 -11.91 -9.30 -5.52
N THR A 68 -11.78 -10.61 -5.77
CA THR A 68 -11.91 -11.57 -4.70
C THR A 68 -10.66 -12.41 -4.68
N ASP A 69 -10.27 -12.87 -3.52
CA ASP A 69 -9.06 -13.65 -3.37
C ASP A 69 -9.40 -15.13 -3.48
N THR A 70 -8.44 -16.00 -3.23
CA THR A 70 -8.65 -17.42 -3.40
C THR A 70 -9.64 -17.98 -2.40
N GLN A 71 -9.94 -17.25 -1.37
CA GLN A 71 -10.93 -17.71 -0.43
C GLN A 71 -12.27 -17.04 -0.62
N GLY A 72 -12.42 -16.37 -1.72
CA GLY A 72 -13.67 -15.71 -2.02
C GLY A 72 -13.94 -14.43 -1.26
N ARG A 73 -12.92 -13.87 -0.62
CA ARG A 73 -13.14 -12.65 0.12
C ARG A 73 -12.88 -11.44 -0.75
N SER A 74 -13.69 -10.44 -0.60
CA SER A 74 -13.55 -9.23 -1.39
C SER A 74 -12.41 -8.39 -0.89
N PHE A 75 -11.71 -7.75 -1.78
CA PHE A 75 -10.62 -6.90 -1.36
C PHE A 75 -10.40 -5.76 -2.34
N LYS A 76 -9.62 -4.80 -1.93
CA LYS A 76 -9.26 -3.69 -2.77
C LYS A 76 -7.76 -3.53 -2.58
N ALA A 77 -7.02 -3.37 -3.65
CA ALA A 77 -5.57 -3.26 -3.58
C ALA A 77 -5.06 -2.11 -4.40
N LYS A 78 -4.03 -1.45 -3.92
CA LYS A 78 -3.37 -0.42 -4.69
C LYS A 78 -2.07 -1.00 -5.17
N ILE A 79 -1.79 -0.84 -6.43
CA ILE A 79 -0.65 -1.47 -7.05
C ILE A 79 0.21 -0.46 -7.77
N ASP A 80 1.51 -0.55 -7.57
CA ASP A 80 2.44 0.34 -8.19
C ASP A 80 2.42 0.04 -9.68
N PRO A 81 2.12 0.99 -10.54
CA PRO A 81 2.00 0.68 -11.95
C PRO A 81 3.31 0.34 -12.64
N GLU A 82 4.41 0.68 -12.07
CA GLU A 82 5.66 0.35 -12.69
C GLU A 82 6.16 -1.02 -12.27
N THR A 83 6.09 -1.36 -11.02
CA THR A 83 6.63 -2.61 -10.55
C THR A 83 5.58 -3.67 -10.32
N LEU A 84 4.34 -3.29 -10.27
CA LEU A 84 3.20 -4.14 -9.95
C LEU A 84 3.26 -4.64 -8.51
N LYS A 85 3.99 -3.93 -7.67
CA LYS A 85 4.06 -4.31 -6.29
C LYS A 85 2.77 -3.89 -5.60
N VAL A 86 2.25 -4.71 -4.75
CA VAL A 86 1.02 -4.38 -4.02
C VAL A 86 1.41 -3.49 -2.86
N LEU A 87 0.97 -2.25 -2.90
CA LEU A 87 1.32 -1.30 -1.89
C LEU A 87 0.37 -1.28 -0.72
N LYS A 88 -0.85 -1.61 -0.95
CA LYS A 88 -1.82 -1.57 0.10
C LYS A 88 -2.93 -2.53 -0.22
N MET A 89 -3.45 -3.21 0.73
CA MET A 89 -4.53 -4.12 0.50
C MET A 89 -5.49 -4.08 1.65
N LYS A 90 -6.77 -3.95 1.34
CA LYS A 90 -7.79 -3.93 2.32
C LYS A 90 -8.82 -4.94 2.01
N GLN A 91 -9.14 -5.77 2.93
CA GLN A 91 -10.17 -6.75 2.70
C GLN A 91 -11.47 -6.25 3.25
N SER A 92 -12.54 -6.53 2.58
CA SER A 92 -13.81 -6.13 3.11
C SER A 92 -14.65 -7.35 3.08
N ASP A 93 -15.21 -7.76 4.17
CA ASP A 93 -16.00 -8.92 4.10
C ASP A 93 -17.40 -8.48 4.16
N ARG A 94 -18.27 -9.29 3.68
CA ARG A 94 -19.61 -9.03 3.63
C ARG A 94 -20.18 -8.70 4.94
N GLN A 95 -19.82 -9.38 5.90
CA GLN A 95 -20.32 -9.14 7.17
C GLN A 95 -20.04 -7.76 7.65
N ARG A 96 -18.89 -7.27 7.49
CA ARG A 96 -18.56 -5.98 7.86
C ARG A 96 -19.35 -4.98 7.11
N ALA A 97 -19.55 -5.20 5.89
CA ALA A 97 -20.28 -4.29 5.09
C ALA A 97 -21.67 -4.18 5.61
N ARG A 98 -22.24 -5.24 5.99
CA ARG A 98 -23.54 -5.25 6.46
C ARG A 98 -23.66 -4.50 7.74
N GLU A 99 -22.80 -4.69 8.61
CA GLU A 99 -22.86 -3.98 9.82
C GLU A 99 -22.71 -2.51 9.62
N ARG A 100 -21.98 -2.13 8.69
CA ARG A 100 -21.79 -0.78 8.44
C ARG A 100 -22.91 -0.08 7.88
N ASP A 101 -23.60 -0.66 7.13
CA ASP A 101 -24.65 -0.05 6.54
C ASP A 101 -25.93 -0.34 6.97
N PRO A 102 -26.22 -0.60 7.95
CA PRO A 102 -27.48 -0.85 8.43
C PRO A 102 -28.51 0.11 8.24
N ASP A 103 -28.37 0.85 8.39
CA ASP A 103 -29.38 1.69 8.27
C ASP A 103 -29.34 2.47 7.34
N ASP A 104 -28.67 2.44 6.95
CA ASP A 104 -28.62 3.12 6.05
C ASP A 104 -29.14 2.94 5.56
#